data_66f22f4c59f4e97d7716dabf7a64f252
#
_entry.id   66f22f4c59f4e97d7716dabf7a64f252
#
_cell.length_a   1.000
_cell.length_b   1.000
_cell.length_c   1.000
_cell.angle_alpha   90.00
_cell.angle_beta   90.00
_cell.angle_gamma   90.00
#
_symmetry.space_group_name_H-M   'P 1'
#
loop_
_entity.id
_entity.type
_entity.pdbx_description
1 polymer ?
#
loop_
_entity_poly.entity_id
_entity_poly.type
_entity_poly.pdbx_seq_one_letter_code
_entity_poly.pdbx_strand_id
1 'polypeptide(L)'
;LLLKKWYYRLMMYVSTLYEKIFKKYEGTNMDKQFIEEAYRKLKGSVYLDKTVPFLRMRIVEFERGDIDKKIENIYAALNDEIKWKAFKKNILETINVLTFPKEIKTKSDNVIDDEPIVISNISGTDVTIEKYNNFIDMCVEGHIIGILWILTIGYGMDKELDKNCYGNRLNEKLIFNDQTTTASPNLFKPYFNQYESWRNQGLKKADDVVNNNSNNDEDNNKSVILTMLDLSRYYYNIEITEKIFEKMTNTFYDNKDDSLNRLNYCVYDIMKKYSELCGCDKEYMLPIGFLPSSIISNYYLKDIDEKMSKSKGGVYYGRYVDDMILVTQIENGDDLKERILNEGNQCVCNYMIKLLEESKILENDNDGYSLSGFSKLKFQKSKFRFFYIDKDGYSTIIEKIQDDICKNSSEFNYIPETAIEELDTDILKFEREDTVNKIRAINKSTIDKYTLSKTIGKNIMMSKFAEDDTAEKFAKSLEQVLNHKEILSNYTLWESILNYYVINNYVEGIIYLSRAISSAIKHMDEEKNKSGEYTYLKSRQIENV
;
A
#
# COMPACT_ATOMS: atom_id res chain seq x y z
N LEU A 1 36.86 -23.41 -2.27
CA LEU A 1 37.21 -23.51 -0.83
C LEU A 1 37.36 -22.13 -0.19
N LEU A 2 38.07 -21.17 -0.82
CA LEU A 2 38.27 -19.80 -0.32
C LEU A 2 36.96 -19.01 -0.22
N LEU A 3 36.07 -19.09 -1.22
CA LEU A 3 34.75 -18.44 -1.21
C LEU A 3 33.83 -18.99 -0.12
N LYS A 4 33.84 -20.31 0.13
CA LYS A 4 33.11 -20.93 1.25
C LYS A 4 33.65 -20.45 2.62
N LYS A 5 34.97 -20.34 2.78
CA LYS A 5 35.57 -19.83 4.01
C LYS A 5 35.25 -18.35 4.25
N TRP A 6 35.18 -17.56 3.17
CA TRP A 6 34.83 -16.15 3.23
C TRP A 6 33.34 -15.97 3.58
N TYR A 7 32.45 -16.77 2.98
CA TYR A 7 31.03 -16.81 3.29
C TYR A 7 30.76 -17.21 4.76
N TYR A 8 31.43 -18.26 5.28
CA TYR A 8 31.32 -18.63 6.68
C TYR A 8 31.86 -17.55 7.63
N ARG A 9 32.93 -16.86 7.28
CA ARG A 9 33.45 -15.73 8.07
C ARG A 9 32.49 -14.53 8.03
N LEU A 10 31.90 -14.24 6.88
CA LEU A 10 30.90 -13.18 6.76
C LEU A 10 29.63 -13.50 7.58
N MET A 11 29.15 -14.75 7.54
CA MET A 11 28.01 -15.20 8.33
C MET A 11 28.33 -15.20 9.84
N MET A 12 29.52 -15.60 10.25
CA MET A 12 29.95 -15.48 11.65
C MET A 12 30.09 -14.01 12.07
N TYR A 13 30.60 -13.14 11.19
CA TYR A 13 30.71 -11.71 11.48
C TYR A 13 29.34 -11.05 11.58
N VAL A 14 28.40 -11.40 10.69
CA VAL A 14 27.02 -10.96 10.73
C VAL A 14 26.29 -11.51 11.97
N SER A 15 26.51 -12.78 12.32
CA SER A 15 25.97 -13.38 13.56
C SER A 15 26.56 -12.70 14.79
N THR A 16 27.86 -12.43 14.83
CA THR A 16 28.52 -11.74 15.95
C THR A 16 28.11 -10.26 16.04
N LEU A 17 27.84 -9.61 14.88
CA LEU A 17 27.27 -8.26 14.85
C LEU A 17 25.79 -8.27 15.31
N TYR A 18 25.05 -9.29 14.92
CA TYR A 18 23.70 -9.56 15.34
C TYR A 18 23.64 -9.78 16.87
N GLU A 19 24.51 -10.64 17.41
CA GLU A 19 24.66 -10.84 18.88
C GLU A 19 25.13 -9.56 19.60
N LYS A 20 26.03 -8.76 19.02
CA LYS A 20 26.45 -7.49 19.62
C LYS A 20 25.36 -6.43 19.60
N ILE A 21 24.56 -6.36 18.53
CA ILE A 21 23.42 -5.44 18.44
C ILE A 21 22.32 -5.89 19.39
N PHE A 22 22.00 -7.19 19.44
CA PHE A 22 21.03 -7.74 20.39
C PHE A 22 21.51 -7.69 21.84
N LYS A 23 22.79 -8.03 22.12
CA LYS A 23 23.36 -7.87 23.49
C LYS A 23 23.40 -6.44 23.98
N LYS A 24 23.42 -5.44 23.08
CA LYS A 24 23.31 -4.03 23.50
C LYS A 24 21.88 -3.71 23.95
N TYR A 25 20.88 -4.48 23.53
CA TYR A 25 19.47 -4.35 23.94
C TYR A 25 19.00 -5.44 24.93
N GLU A 26 19.82 -6.47 25.20
CA GLU A 26 19.58 -7.40 26.32
C GLU A 26 19.81 -6.67 27.65
N GLY A 27 18.72 -6.19 28.26
CA GLY A 27 18.73 -5.57 29.58
C GLY A 27 18.93 -4.05 29.61
N THR A 28 18.76 -3.34 28.49
CA THR A 28 18.69 -1.88 28.51
C THR A 28 17.24 -1.46 28.77
N ASN A 29 17.00 -0.85 29.93
CA ASN A 29 15.82 0.01 30.09
C ASN A 29 15.75 0.90 28.85
N MET A 30 14.59 0.89 28.13
CA MET A 30 14.37 1.79 26.99
C MET A 30 14.65 3.21 27.45
N ASP A 31 15.73 3.81 26.97
CA ASP A 31 16.09 5.18 27.36
C ASP A 31 15.24 6.21 26.62
N LYS A 32 15.26 7.44 27.11
CA LYS A 32 14.52 8.55 26.52
C LYS A 32 14.96 8.83 25.10
N GLN A 33 16.25 8.71 24.82
CA GLN A 33 16.80 8.98 23.48
C GLN A 33 16.24 8.01 22.44
N PHE A 34 16.00 6.76 22.82
CA PHE A 34 15.37 5.79 21.94
C PHE A 34 13.90 6.12 21.65
N ILE A 35 13.17 6.66 22.64
CA ILE A 35 11.78 7.10 22.47
C ILE A 35 11.73 8.35 21.56
N GLU A 36 12.64 9.29 21.75
CA GLU A 36 12.78 10.47 20.87
C GLU A 36 13.06 10.05 19.42
N GLU A 37 13.93 9.08 19.23
CA GLU A 37 14.22 8.52 17.90
C GLU A 37 12.98 7.86 17.28
N ALA A 38 12.20 7.09 18.06
CA ALA A 38 10.94 6.53 17.62
C ALA A 38 9.94 7.61 17.20
N TYR A 39 9.83 8.68 17.96
CA TYR A 39 9.00 9.84 17.61
C TYR A 39 9.48 10.51 16.31
N ARG A 40 10.79 10.71 16.16
CA ARG A 40 11.37 11.28 14.94
C ARG A 40 11.06 10.42 13.71
N LYS A 41 11.11 9.09 13.83
CA LYS A 41 10.74 8.16 12.75
C LYS A 41 9.25 8.19 12.43
N LEU A 42 8.40 8.33 13.44
CA LEU A 42 6.97 8.54 13.24
C LEU A 42 6.72 9.78 12.38
N LYS A 43 7.33 10.92 12.73
CA LYS A 43 7.21 12.15 11.96
C LYS A 43 7.68 11.98 10.51
N GLY A 44 8.84 11.35 10.30
CA GLY A 44 9.35 11.08 8.96
C GLY A 44 8.41 10.21 8.12
N SER A 45 7.83 9.18 8.71
CA SER A 45 6.87 8.28 8.03
C SER A 45 5.56 9.01 7.67
N VAL A 46 5.02 9.79 8.60
CA VAL A 46 3.75 10.51 8.40
C VAL A 46 3.92 11.69 7.42
N TYR A 47 5.09 12.32 7.39
CA TYR A 47 5.38 13.40 6.43
C TYR A 47 5.28 12.93 4.97
N LEU A 48 5.70 11.71 4.70
CA LEU A 48 5.67 11.11 3.36
C LEU A 48 4.31 10.50 3.00
N ASP A 49 3.50 10.13 4.00
CA ASP A 49 2.20 9.47 3.79
C ASP A 49 1.08 10.50 3.67
N LYS A 50 0.53 10.66 2.47
CA LYS A 50 -0.61 11.54 2.21
C LYS A 50 -1.97 10.89 2.46
N THR A 51 -2.00 9.61 2.81
CA THR A 51 -3.26 8.87 3.02
C THR A 51 -3.83 9.07 4.42
N VAL A 52 -3.03 9.57 5.36
CA VAL A 52 -3.39 9.78 6.78
C VAL A 52 -3.24 11.24 7.24
N PRO A 53 -3.93 12.20 6.61
CA PRO A 53 -3.78 13.63 6.94
C PRO A 53 -4.15 13.94 8.39
N PHE A 54 -5.10 13.21 8.97
CA PHE A 54 -5.53 13.36 10.37
C PHE A 54 -4.40 13.06 11.37
N LEU A 55 -3.50 12.12 11.09
CA LEU A 55 -2.36 11.83 11.97
C LEU A 55 -1.36 12.99 12.01
N ARG A 56 -1.20 13.73 10.90
CA ARG A 56 -0.40 14.95 10.89
C ARG A 56 -0.98 16.02 11.83
N MET A 57 -2.30 16.18 11.84
CA MET A 57 -2.97 17.09 12.78
C MET A 57 -2.74 16.67 14.23
N ARG A 58 -2.84 15.38 14.54
CA ARG A 58 -2.51 14.82 15.87
C ARG A 58 -1.08 15.12 16.28
N ILE A 59 -0.12 15.02 15.35
CA ILE A 59 1.29 15.36 15.63
C ILE A 59 1.44 16.86 15.91
N VAL A 60 0.78 17.73 15.14
CA VAL A 60 0.80 19.19 15.39
C VAL A 60 0.23 19.52 16.77
N GLU A 61 -0.87 18.90 17.17
CA GLU A 61 -1.44 19.07 18.50
C GLU A 61 -0.50 18.53 19.60
N PHE A 62 0.12 17.40 19.35
CA PHE A 62 1.12 16.84 20.25
C PHE A 62 2.31 17.79 20.43
N GLU A 63 2.77 18.46 19.39
CA GLU A 63 3.89 19.42 19.43
C GLU A 63 3.55 20.77 20.07
N ARG A 64 2.28 21.14 20.17
CA ARG A 64 1.86 22.38 20.90
C ARG A 64 2.12 22.30 22.41
N GLY A 65 2.30 21.10 22.97
CA GLY A 65 2.62 20.90 24.37
C GLY A 65 4.11 20.71 24.62
N ASP A 66 4.46 20.41 25.86
CA ASP A 66 5.82 20.07 26.29
C ASP A 66 6.16 18.64 25.82
N ILE A 67 6.92 18.52 24.73
CA ILE A 67 7.32 17.26 24.13
C ILE A 67 8.22 16.46 25.08
N ASP A 68 9.16 17.11 25.75
CA ASP A 68 10.11 16.46 26.66
C ASP A 68 9.37 15.78 27.81
N LYS A 69 8.36 16.46 28.34
CA LYS A 69 7.49 15.89 29.39
C LYS A 69 6.66 14.72 28.87
N LYS A 70 6.19 14.75 27.63
CA LYS A 70 5.45 13.64 27.01
C LYS A 70 6.35 12.43 26.80
N ILE A 71 7.58 12.63 26.32
CA ILE A 71 8.60 11.58 26.20
C ILE A 71 8.94 10.98 27.58
N GLU A 72 9.11 11.85 28.61
CA GLU A 72 9.32 11.42 29.98
C GLU A 72 8.18 10.53 30.50
N ASN A 73 6.93 10.89 30.20
CA ASN A 73 5.77 10.12 30.60
C ASN A 73 5.75 8.71 29.94
N ILE A 74 6.11 8.62 28.64
CA ILE A 74 6.24 7.33 27.95
C ILE A 74 7.35 6.50 28.60
N TYR A 75 8.52 7.10 28.85
CA TYR A 75 9.64 6.45 29.51
C TYR A 75 9.26 5.92 30.89
N ALA A 76 8.64 6.77 31.71
CA ALA A 76 8.20 6.40 33.05
C ALA A 76 7.14 5.27 33.03
N ALA A 77 6.24 5.28 32.04
CA ALA A 77 5.24 4.22 31.89
C ALA A 77 5.87 2.89 31.49
N LEU A 78 6.81 2.89 30.56
CA LEU A 78 7.49 1.65 30.12
C LEU A 78 8.28 0.97 31.24
N ASN A 79 8.75 1.73 32.22
CA ASN A 79 9.57 1.22 33.31
C ASN A 79 8.81 1.00 34.63
N ASP A 80 7.51 1.29 34.71
CA ASP A 80 6.69 1.16 35.91
C ASP A 80 5.35 0.50 35.59
N GLU A 81 5.02 -0.60 36.25
CA GLU A 81 3.82 -1.38 35.95
C GLU A 81 2.51 -0.61 36.25
N ILE A 82 2.47 0.19 37.31
CA ILE A 82 1.27 0.94 37.70
C ILE A 82 1.01 2.05 36.70
N LYS A 83 2.06 2.79 36.35
CA LYS A 83 1.99 3.85 35.34
C LYS A 83 1.64 3.27 33.97
N TRP A 84 2.19 2.10 33.65
CA TRP A 84 1.89 1.42 32.38
C TRP A 84 0.41 1.06 32.23
N LYS A 85 -0.21 0.50 33.27
CA LYS A 85 -1.65 0.16 33.22
C LYS A 85 -2.52 1.38 32.90
N ALA A 86 -2.25 2.52 33.54
CA ALA A 86 -2.96 3.76 33.27
C ALA A 86 -2.66 4.31 31.87
N PHE A 87 -1.40 4.29 31.46
CA PHE A 87 -0.95 4.76 30.16
C PHE A 87 -1.56 3.94 29.00
N LYS A 88 -1.48 2.60 29.08
CA LYS A 88 -2.09 1.69 28.11
C LYS A 88 -3.61 1.90 28.01
N LYS A 89 -4.30 2.01 29.16
CA LYS A 89 -5.74 2.29 29.19
C LYS A 89 -6.07 3.58 28.43
N ASN A 90 -5.31 4.64 28.66
CA ASN A 90 -5.49 5.92 27.94
C ASN A 90 -5.31 5.75 26.44
N ILE A 91 -4.27 5.04 25.96
CA ILE A 91 -4.09 4.76 24.53
C ILE A 91 -5.34 4.07 23.96
N LEU A 92 -5.81 2.99 24.58
CA LEU A 92 -6.93 2.21 24.09
C LEU A 92 -8.26 2.98 24.08
N GLU A 93 -8.46 3.91 25.02
CA GLU A 93 -9.64 4.79 25.07
C GLU A 93 -9.64 5.87 23.96
N THR A 94 -8.46 6.23 23.41
CA THR A 94 -8.38 7.19 22.31
C THR A 94 -8.60 6.57 20.94
N ILE A 95 -8.65 5.23 20.84
CA ILE A 95 -8.77 4.55 19.55
C ILE A 95 -10.16 4.78 18.97
N ASN A 96 -10.17 5.24 17.74
CA ASN A 96 -11.34 5.42 16.90
C ASN A 96 -11.07 4.88 15.50
N VAL A 97 -12.12 4.79 14.68
CA VAL A 97 -12.03 4.39 13.28
C VAL A 97 -12.51 5.54 12.40
N LEU A 98 -11.69 5.93 11.45
CA LEU A 98 -12.04 6.90 10.41
C LEU A 98 -12.20 6.16 9.09
N THR A 99 -13.35 6.33 8.46
CA THR A 99 -13.66 5.66 7.20
C THR A 99 -13.49 6.63 6.04
N PHE A 100 -12.65 6.25 5.07
CA PHE A 100 -12.44 7.01 3.84
C PHE A 100 -12.95 6.24 2.62
N PRO A 101 -13.58 6.91 1.66
CA PRO A 101 -14.09 6.27 0.47
C PRO A 101 -12.94 5.74 -0.40
N LYS A 102 -13.08 4.51 -0.90
CA LYS A 102 -12.18 3.90 -1.87
C LYS A 102 -12.79 3.89 -3.28
N GLU A 103 -14.10 3.68 -3.36
CA GLU A 103 -14.85 3.68 -4.61
C GLU A 103 -16.19 4.39 -4.38
N ILE A 104 -16.46 5.39 -5.20
CA ILE A 104 -17.64 6.25 -5.11
C ILE A 104 -18.39 6.17 -6.43
N LYS A 105 -19.72 6.05 -6.35
CA LYS A 105 -20.64 6.14 -7.48
C LYS A 105 -21.66 7.26 -7.29
N THR A 106 -22.15 7.76 -8.40
CA THR A 106 -23.33 8.65 -8.45
C THR A 106 -24.46 7.95 -9.21
N LYS A 107 -25.67 8.47 -9.13
CA LYS A 107 -26.80 7.93 -9.91
C LYS A 107 -26.54 8.00 -11.42
N SER A 108 -25.72 8.94 -11.87
CA SER A 108 -25.31 9.08 -13.26
C SER A 108 -24.33 8.00 -13.73
N ASP A 109 -23.70 7.24 -12.81
CA ASP A 109 -22.78 6.15 -13.15
C ASP A 109 -23.48 4.81 -13.40
N ASN A 110 -24.79 4.72 -13.22
CA ASN A 110 -25.55 3.51 -13.47
C ASN A 110 -25.65 3.26 -14.97
N VAL A 111 -24.91 2.28 -15.47
CA VAL A 111 -25.07 1.74 -16.81
C VAL A 111 -26.14 0.64 -16.75
N ILE A 112 -27.17 0.76 -17.54
CA ILE A 112 -28.21 -0.26 -17.71
C ILE A 112 -27.83 -1.03 -18.96
N ASP A 113 -27.70 -2.35 -18.85
CA ASP A 113 -27.42 -3.21 -20.00
C ASP A 113 -28.52 -3.03 -21.06
N ASP A 114 -28.14 -2.92 -22.32
CA ASP A 114 -28.99 -2.70 -23.50
C ASP A 114 -29.60 -1.27 -23.65
N GLU A 115 -29.23 -0.30 -22.79
CA GLU A 115 -29.69 1.09 -22.93
C GLU A 115 -28.63 1.97 -23.64
N PRO A 116 -29.04 3.11 -24.25
CA PRO A 116 -28.12 4.05 -24.84
C PRO A 116 -27.12 4.63 -23.84
N ILE A 117 -25.85 4.66 -24.19
CA ILE A 117 -24.77 5.22 -23.36
C ILE A 117 -24.83 6.74 -23.42
N VAL A 118 -24.93 7.41 -22.29
CA VAL A 118 -24.87 8.86 -22.15
C VAL A 118 -23.56 9.24 -21.46
N ILE A 119 -22.75 10.04 -22.14
CA ILE A 119 -21.52 10.62 -21.58
C ILE A 119 -21.80 12.08 -21.28
N SER A 120 -21.68 12.47 -20.01
CA SER A 120 -21.96 13.82 -19.56
C SER A 120 -20.81 14.36 -18.72
N ASN A 121 -20.54 15.65 -18.81
CA ASN A 121 -19.68 16.39 -17.91
C ASN A 121 -20.40 16.84 -16.61
N ILE A 122 -21.69 16.53 -16.50
CA ILE A 122 -22.51 16.80 -15.32
C ILE A 122 -22.55 15.52 -14.48
N SER A 123 -22.08 15.58 -13.26
CA SER A 123 -22.24 14.50 -12.28
C SER A 123 -23.35 14.83 -11.28
N GLY A 124 -24.10 13.81 -10.85
CA GLY A 124 -25.09 13.97 -9.79
C GLY A 124 -24.44 14.45 -8.48
N THR A 125 -25.20 15.20 -7.69
CA THR A 125 -24.77 15.65 -6.36
C THR A 125 -24.83 14.55 -5.31
N ASP A 126 -25.72 13.57 -5.51
CA ASP A 126 -25.90 12.44 -4.57
C ASP A 126 -24.81 11.40 -4.84
N VAL A 127 -23.94 11.19 -3.86
CA VAL A 127 -22.82 10.26 -3.92
C VAL A 127 -23.05 9.06 -3.01
N THR A 128 -22.78 7.87 -3.53
CA THR A 128 -22.84 6.61 -2.80
C THR A 128 -21.46 6.00 -2.68
N ILE A 129 -21.06 5.58 -1.48
CA ILE A 129 -19.79 4.89 -1.27
C ILE A 129 -19.99 3.39 -1.48
N GLU A 130 -19.32 2.84 -2.50
CA GLU A 130 -19.36 1.41 -2.79
C GLU A 130 -18.33 0.63 -1.97
N LYS A 131 -17.13 1.20 -1.85
CA LYS A 131 -16.04 0.61 -1.07
C LYS A 131 -15.35 1.68 -0.23
N TYR A 132 -14.93 1.31 0.96
CA TYR A 132 -14.26 2.19 1.90
C TYR A 132 -13.07 1.50 2.59
N ASN A 133 -12.17 2.32 3.12
CA ASN A 133 -11.09 1.90 4.00
C ASN A 133 -11.29 2.50 5.39
N ASN A 134 -11.16 1.65 6.40
CA ASN A 134 -11.19 2.04 7.80
C ASN A 134 -9.76 2.30 8.27
N PHE A 135 -9.47 3.52 8.67
CA PHE A 135 -8.17 3.90 9.23
C PHE A 135 -8.28 3.99 10.75
N ILE A 136 -7.23 3.54 11.44
CA ILE A 136 -7.14 3.77 12.88
C ILE A 136 -6.80 5.24 13.16
N ASP A 137 -7.53 5.86 14.07
CA ASP A 137 -7.21 7.16 14.65
C ASP A 137 -7.01 6.98 16.16
N MET A 138 -5.86 7.40 16.67
CA MET A 138 -5.52 7.31 18.09
C MET A 138 -4.51 8.39 18.49
N CYS A 139 -4.21 8.49 19.78
CA CYS A 139 -3.19 9.41 20.29
C CYS A 139 -1.79 9.10 19.71
N VAL A 140 -0.94 10.11 19.66
CA VAL A 140 0.44 10.01 19.11
C VAL A 140 1.28 9.03 19.92
N GLU A 141 1.06 8.95 21.23
CA GLU A 141 1.73 8.01 22.13
C GLU A 141 1.52 6.55 21.69
N GLY A 142 0.30 6.18 21.24
CA GLY A 142 0.03 4.84 20.72
C GLY A 142 0.82 4.54 19.44
N HIS A 143 0.99 5.52 18.57
CA HIS A 143 1.85 5.38 17.38
C HIS A 143 3.33 5.27 17.75
N ILE A 144 3.81 6.03 18.76
CA ILE A 144 5.19 5.92 19.26
C ILE A 144 5.46 4.52 19.81
N ILE A 145 4.53 3.94 20.60
CA ILE A 145 4.61 2.55 21.06
C ILE A 145 4.73 1.59 19.87
N GLY A 146 3.94 1.80 18.81
CA GLY A 146 4.05 1.03 17.59
C GLY A 146 5.43 1.10 16.92
N ILE A 147 6.04 2.29 16.87
CA ILE A 147 7.40 2.44 16.33
C ILE A 147 8.44 1.75 17.23
N LEU A 148 8.34 1.91 18.55
CA LEU A 148 9.24 1.21 19.49
C LEU A 148 9.17 -0.31 19.30
N TRP A 149 7.96 -0.86 19.12
CA TRP A 149 7.77 -2.27 18.80
C TRP A 149 8.44 -2.66 17.47
N ILE A 150 8.30 -1.83 16.43
CA ILE A 150 8.97 -2.09 15.13
C ILE A 150 10.49 -2.08 15.28
N LEU A 151 11.06 -1.12 16.01
CA LEU A 151 12.50 -0.98 16.18
C LEU A 151 13.12 -2.10 17.03
N THR A 152 12.32 -2.81 17.82
CA THR A 152 12.73 -3.91 18.68
C THR A 152 12.31 -5.26 18.08
N ILE A 153 11.07 -5.66 18.27
CA ILE A 153 10.53 -6.97 17.87
C ILE A 153 10.35 -7.04 16.34
N GLY A 154 9.71 -6.04 15.76
CA GLY A 154 9.41 -5.98 14.32
C GLY A 154 10.65 -6.01 13.43
N TYR A 155 11.77 -5.46 13.90
CA TYR A 155 13.04 -5.50 13.18
C TYR A 155 13.54 -6.94 12.97
N GLY A 156 13.45 -7.78 14.00
CA GLY A 156 13.78 -9.19 13.89
C GLY A 156 12.88 -9.91 12.87
N MET A 157 11.58 -9.65 12.93
CA MET A 157 10.62 -10.22 11.98
C MET A 157 10.92 -9.82 10.53
N ASP A 158 11.22 -8.55 10.26
CA ASP A 158 11.55 -8.08 8.91
C ASP A 158 12.85 -8.73 8.39
N LYS A 159 13.84 -8.95 9.24
CA LYS A 159 15.11 -9.58 8.84
C LYS A 159 14.96 -11.05 8.41
N GLU A 160 13.97 -11.74 8.90
CA GLU A 160 13.67 -13.11 8.48
C GLU A 160 12.91 -13.23 7.16
N LEU A 161 12.40 -12.12 6.63
CA LEU A 161 11.68 -12.13 5.36
C LEU A 161 12.64 -12.33 4.18
N ASP A 162 12.18 -13.11 3.20
CA ASP A 162 12.92 -13.34 1.97
C ASP A 162 13.11 -12.03 1.19
N LYS A 163 14.17 -11.98 0.37
CA LYS A 163 14.48 -10.87 -0.53
C LYS A 163 13.36 -10.61 -1.56
N ASN A 164 12.53 -11.60 -1.83
CA ASN A 164 11.41 -11.52 -2.76
C ASN A 164 10.15 -10.86 -2.15
N CYS A 165 10.18 -10.53 -0.86
CA CYS A 165 9.21 -9.65 -0.21
C CYS A 165 9.69 -8.20 -0.32
N TYR A 166 9.02 -7.38 -1.10
CA TYR A 166 9.44 -6.01 -1.42
C TYR A 166 8.66 -4.94 -0.65
N GLY A 167 7.36 -5.11 -0.48
CA GLY A 167 6.49 -4.10 0.13
C GLY A 167 6.82 -3.84 1.60
N ASN A 168 6.82 -2.58 2.00
CA ASN A 168 6.95 -2.17 3.41
C ASN A 168 8.13 -2.78 4.16
N ARG A 169 9.29 -2.94 3.50
CA ARG A 169 10.53 -3.43 4.12
C ARG A 169 11.22 -2.32 4.90
N LEU A 170 11.74 -2.67 6.05
CA LEU A 170 12.45 -1.72 6.90
C LEU A 170 13.73 -1.20 6.22
N ASN A 171 14.07 0.06 6.50
CA ASN A 171 15.30 0.67 6.02
C ASN A 171 16.51 0.03 6.73
N GLU A 172 17.58 -0.21 5.99
CA GLU A 172 18.81 -0.80 6.53
C GLU A 172 19.55 0.10 7.52
N LYS A 173 19.36 1.42 7.42
CA LYS A 173 19.98 2.44 8.27
C LYS A 173 19.07 2.91 9.40
N LEU A 174 18.34 1.99 10.04
CA LEU A 174 17.36 2.34 11.09
C LEU A 174 18.02 2.72 12.41
N ILE A 175 19.15 2.12 12.74
CA ILE A 175 19.78 2.20 14.04
C ILE A 175 21.16 2.83 13.88
N PHE A 176 21.55 3.69 14.84
CA PHE A 176 22.90 4.25 14.91
C PHE A 176 23.94 3.13 15.08
N ASN A 177 24.73 2.89 14.05
CA ASN A 177 25.99 2.16 14.18
C ASN A 177 27.08 3.17 14.43
N ASP A 178 27.74 3.00 15.59
CA ASP A 178 28.93 3.73 16.05
C ASP A 178 29.45 4.89 15.18
N GLN A 179 29.32 6.09 15.72
CA GLN A 179 30.12 7.30 15.52
C GLN A 179 30.15 8.01 14.15
N THR A 180 29.65 7.46 13.05
CA THR A 180 29.84 8.11 11.75
C THR A 180 28.61 8.19 10.83
N THR A 181 27.49 7.56 11.14
CA THR A 181 26.30 7.58 10.28
C THR A 181 25.05 8.05 11.01
N THR A 182 24.43 9.11 10.53
CA THR A 182 23.10 9.53 10.97
C THR A 182 22.07 8.47 10.60
N ALA A 183 21.27 8.01 11.59
CA ALA A 183 20.15 7.12 11.31
C ALA A 183 19.16 7.77 10.32
N SER A 184 18.64 6.97 9.39
CA SER A 184 17.63 7.47 8.46
C SER A 184 16.36 7.90 9.22
N PRO A 185 15.76 9.07 8.93
CA PRO A 185 14.46 9.43 9.48
C PRO A 185 13.35 8.49 8.97
N ASN A 186 13.54 7.88 7.81
CA ASN A 186 12.56 7.00 7.18
C ASN A 186 12.60 5.61 7.79
N LEU A 187 11.47 5.14 8.28
CA LEU A 187 11.32 3.81 8.86
C LEU A 187 11.42 2.71 7.78
N PHE A 188 10.72 2.90 6.68
CA PHE A 188 10.68 1.96 5.57
C PHE A 188 11.57 2.39 4.41
N LYS A 189 11.97 1.41 3.59
CA LYS A 189 12.58 1.68 2.27
C LYS A 189 11.61 2.49 1.43
N PRO A 190 12.10 3.38 0.55
CA PRO A 190 11.23 4.17 -0.31
C PRO A 190 10.28 3.28 -1.11
N TYR A 191 8.99 3.51 -0.97
CA TYR A 191 7.91 2.78 -1.63
C TYR A 191 8.17 2.59 -3.13
N PHE A 192 8.47 3.69 -3.80
CA PHE A 192 8.65 3.74 -5.24
C PHE A 192 9.76 2.78 -5.72
N ASN A 193 10.94 2.85 -5.11
CA ASN A 193 12.08 2.01 -5.50
C ASN A 193 11.78 0.51 -5.30
N GLN A 194 11.04 0.16 -4.23
CA GLN A 194 10.68 -1.21 -3.93
C GLN A 194 9.62 -1.74 -4.92
N TYR A 195 8.62 -0.92 -5.25
CA TYR A 195 7.57 -1.28 -6.20
C TYR A 195 8.13 -1.45 -7.61
N GLU A 196 8.99 -0.53 -8.04
CA GLU A 196 9.66 -0.61 -9.33
C GLU A 196 10.58 -1.84 -9.41
N SER A 197 11.37 -2.11 -8.37
CA SER A 197 12.25 -3.28 -8.31
C SER A 197 11.46 -4.58 -8.38
N TRP A 198 10.38 -4.71 -7.61
CA TRP A 198 9.47 -5.85 -7.61
C TRP A 198 8.94 -6.16 -9.01
N ARG A 199 8.40 -5.16 -9.67
CA ARG A 199 7.82 -5.27 -11.01
C ARG A 199 8.86 -5.57 -12.08
N ASN A 200 9.94 -4.75 -12.12
CA ASN A 200 10.96 -4.85 -13.17
C ASN A 200 11.75 -6.16 -13.09
N GLN A 201 11.96 -6.71 -11.90
CA GLN A 201 12.60 -8.02 -11.77
C GLN A 201 11.72 -9.14 -12.30
N GLY A 202 10.40 -9.10 -12.08
CA GLY A 202 9.46 -10.06 -12.69
C GLY A 202 9.50 -10.03 -14.21
N LEU A 203 9.41 -8.84 -14.79
CA LEU A 203 9.48 -8.66 -16.24
C LEU A 203 10.83 -9.08 -16.82
N LYS A 204 11.95 -8.70 -16.18
CA LYS A 204 13.28 -9.11 -16.60
C LYS A 204 13.47 -10.62 -16.55
N LYS A 205 12.94 -11.30 -15.55
CA LYS A 205 13.03 -12.75 -15.45
C LYS A 205 12.22 -13.48 -16.51
N ALA A 206 11.06 -12.94 -16.88
CA ALA A 206 10.32 -13.43 -18.03
C ALA A 206 11.13 -13.28 -19.32
N ASP A 207 11.76 -12.12 -19.48
CA ASP A 207 12.67 -11.80 -20.58
C ASP A 207 13.86 -12.75 -20.69
N ASP A 208 14.58 -12.92 -19.59
CA ASP A 208 15.76 -13.82 -19.51
C ASP A 208 15.40 -15.26 -19.96
N VAL A 209 14.20 -15.76 -19.63
CA VAL A 209 13.78 -17.12 -20.02
C VAL A 209 13.52 -17.25 -21.53
N VAL A 210 12.84 -16.27 -22.12
CA VAL A 210 12.47 -16.31 -23.52
C VAL A 210 13.68 -16.03 -24.44
N ASN A 211 14.57 -15.10 -24.06
CA ASN A 211 15.71 -14.70 -24.88
C ASN A 211 16.92 -15.65 -24.76
N ASN A 212 17.14 -16.30 -23.61
CA ASN A 212 18.24 -17.26 -23.47
C ASN A 212 18.07 -18.53 -24.32
N ASN A 213 16.89 -18.74 -24.95
CA ASN A 213 16.66 -19.80 -25.94
C ASN A 213 17.39 -19.54 -27.29
N SER A 214 18.12 -18.42 -27.43
CA SER A 214 18.73 -18.00 -28.70
C SER A 214 20.04 -18.73 -29.04
N ASN A 215 20.62 -19.52 -28.12
CA ASN A 215 21.90 -20.19 -28.32
C ASN A 215 21.72 -21.72 -28.50
N ASN A 216 21.54 -22.15 -29.75
CA ASN A 216 21.95 -23.44 -30.31
C ASN A 216 21.19 -24.75 -30.02
N ASP A 217 20.02 -24.72 -29.37
CA ASP A 217 19.18 -25.93 -29.32
C ASP A 217 17.82 -25.66 -29.98
N GLU A 218 17.66 -26.16 -31.21
CA GLU A 218 16.40 -26.09 -31.99
C GLU A 218 15.23 -26.82 -31.32
N ASP A 219 15.50 -27.64 -30.29
CA ASP A 219 14.50 -28.49 -29.61
C ASP A 219 13.95 -27.88 -28.29
N ASN A 220 14.40 -26.70 -27.84
CA ASN A 220 13.96 -26.13 -26.56
C ASN A 220 13.12 -24.86 -26.75
N ASN A 221 11.88 -25.03 -27.25
CA ASN A 221 10.92 -23.91 -27.35
C ASN A 221 10.29 -23.64 -25.96
N LYS A 222 11.02 -22.84 -25.14
CA LYS A 222 10.57 -22.47 -23.79
C LYS A 222 9.67 -21.26 -23.88
N SER A 223 8.47 -21.40 -23.35
CA SER A 223 7.53 -20.30 -23.14
C SER A 223 7.49 -19.92 -21.68
N VAL A 224 6.93 -18.77 -21.37
CA VAL A 224 6.79 -18.29 -20.01
C VAL A 224 5.36 -17.82 -19.75
N ILE A 225 4.88 -18.08 -18.53
CA ILE A 225 3.64 -17.45 -18.04
C ILE A 225 4.01 -16.51 -16.92
N LEU A 226 3.74 -15.21 -17.14
CA LEU A 226 3.76 -14.20 -16.09
C LEU A 226 2.38 -14.16 -15.43
N THR A 227 2.32 -14.49 -14.14
CA THR A 227 1.09 -14.54 -13.36
C THR A 227 1.07 -13.41 -12.34
N MET A 228 -0.04 -12.66 -12.32
CA MET A 228 -0.30 -11.65 -11.28
C MET A 228 -1.51 -12.09 -10.45
N LEU A 229 -1.36 -12.10 -9.13
CA LEU A 229 -2.37 -12.47 -8.16
C LEU A 229 -2.54 -11.35 -7.14
N ASP A 230 -3.77 -11.17 -6.64
CA ASP A 230 -4.12 -10.16 -5.64
C ASP A 230 -5.04 -10.79 -4.58
N LEU A 231 -4.73 -10.57 -3.29
CA LEU A 231 -5.55 -11.02 -2.18
C LEU A 231 -6.67 -10.02 -1.89
N SER A 232 -7.90 -10.50 -1.89
CA SER A 232 -9.06 -9.65 -1.64
C SER A 232 -9.07 -9.12 -0.20
N ARG A 233 -9.09 -7.79 -0.05
CA ARG A 233 -9.22 -7.11 1.25
C ARG A 233 -8.27 -7.69 2.33
N TYR A 234 -7.01 -7.87 1.98
CA TYR A 234 -6.02 -8.60 2.78
C TYR A 234 -6.00 -8.19 4.25
N TYR A 235 -5.89 -6.89 4.56
CA TYR A 235 -5.83 -6.37 5.93
C TYR A 235 -7.11 -6.64 6.76
N TYR A 236 -8.25 -6.82 6.09
CA TYR A 236 -9.53 -7.13 6.74
C TYR A 236 -9.77 -8.63 6.90
N ASN A 237 -9.12 -9.46 6.09
CA ASN A 237 -9.35 -10.90 6.06
C ASN A 237 -8.23 -11.70 6.76
N ILE A 238 -7.21 -11.01 7.26
CA ILE A 238 -6.13 -11.64 8.02
C ILE A 238 -6.58 -11.94 9.45
N GLU A 239 -6.34 -13.17 9.91
CA GLU A 239 -6.72 -13.61 11.24
C GLU A 239 -5.50 -13.65 12.16
N ILE A 240 -5.43 -12.73 13.12
CA ILE A 240 -4.33 -12.68 14.08
C ILE A 240 -4.88 -12.80 15.50
N THR A 241 -5.11 -14.03 15.93
CA THR A 241 -5.44 -14.34 17.32
C THR A 241 -4.21 -14.11 18.21
N GLU A 242 -4.42 -13.96 19.53
CA GLU A 242 -3.34 -13.80 20.51
C GLU A 242 -2.28 -14.91 20.37
N LYS A 243 -2.72 -16.15 20.25
CA LYS A 243 -1.83 -17.31 20.06
C LYS A 243 -1.00 -17.24 18.78
N ILE A 244 -1.59 -16.76 17.68
CA ILE A 244 -0.86 -16.58 16.40
C ILE A 244 0.14 -15.45 16.55
N PHE A 245 -0.28 -14.32 17.13
CA PHE A 245 0.58 -13.18 17.37
C PHE A 245 1.77 -13.52 18.26
N GLU A 246 1.55 -14.20 19.38
CA GLU A 246 2.62 -14.70 20.25
C GLU A 246 3.57 -15.64 19.50
N LYS A 247 3.04 -16.60 18.73
CA LYS A 247 3.88 -17.49 17.92
C LYS A 247 4.76 -16.73 16.93
N MET A 248 4.25 -15.63 16.36
CA MET A 248 5.00 -14.80 15.42
C MET A 248 6.08 -13.97 16.10
N THR A 249 5.89 -13.53 17.34
CA THR A 249 6.73 -12.53 18.00
C THR A 249 7.70 -13.11 19.04
N ASN A 250 7.35 -14.20 19.74
CA ASN A 250 8.07 -14.74 20.89
C ASN A 250 9.53 -15.13 20.61
N THR A 251 9.92 -15.36 19.36
CA THR A 251 11.31 -15.68 18.99
C THR A 251 12.21 -14.44 18.86
N PHE A 252 11.63 -13.24 18.89
CA PHE A 252 12.33 -11.99 18.59
C PHE A 252 12.62 -11.13 19.82
N TYR A 253 12.22 -11.57 21.02
CA TYR A 253 12.52 -10.87 22.25
C TYR A 253 12.56 -11.82 23.44
N ASP A 254 13.23 -11.41 24.53
CA ASP A 254 13.21 -12.17 25.79
C ASP A 254 11.91 -11.86 26.55
N ASN A 255 11.10 -12.88 26.77
CA ASN A 255 9.85 -12.78 27.53
C ASN A 255 10.05 -12.37 29.00
N LYS A 256 11.28 -12.32 29.48
CA LYS A 256 11.64 -11.80 30.81
C LYS A 256 11.82 -10.27 30.81
N ASP A 257 11.91 -9.65 29.64
CA ASP A 257 11.97 -8.18 29.52
C ASP A 257 10.55 -7.61 29.63
N ASP A 258 10.25 -7.02 30.78
CA ASP A 258 8.93 -6.44 31.06
C ASP A 258 8.56 -5.32 30.08
N SER A 259 9.53 -4.53 29.63
CA SER A 259 9.30 -3.42 28.70
C SER A 259 8.92 -3.94 27.33
N LEU A 260 9.60 -4.95 26.82
CA LEU A 260 9.30 -5.58 25.52
C LEU A 260 7.96 -6.33 25.57
N ASN A 261 7.66 -7.01 26.67
CA ASN A 261 6.34 -7.59 26.89
C ASN A 261 5.23 -6.53 26.85
N ARG A 262 5.43 -5.40 27.55
CA ARG A 262 4.47 -4.28 27.54
C ARG A 262 4.23 -3.74 26.12
N LEU A 263 5.28 -3.57 25.33
CA LEU A 263 5.16 -3.15 23.93
C LEU A 263 4.38 -4.18 23.11
N ASN A 264 4.76 -5.46 23.21
CA ASN A 264 4.18 -6.53 22.40
C ASN A 264 2.67 -6.67 22.66
N TYR A 265 2.27 -6.78 23.93
CA TYR A 265 0.85 -6.88 24.28
C TYR A 265 0.07 -5.59 23.99
N CYS A 266 0.69 -4.42 24.07
CA CYS A 266 0.02 -3.17 23.71
C CYS A 266 -0.30 -3.11 22.22
N VAL A 267 0.63 -3.51 21.34
CA VAL A 267 0.38 -3.59 19.90
C VAL A 267 -0.75 -4.56 19.59
N TYR A 268 -0.78 -5.72 20.26
CA TYR A 268 -1.88 -6.68 20.12
C TYR A 268 -3.22 -6.08 20.57
N ASP A 269 -3.27 -5.45 21.75
CA ASP A 269 -4.50 -4.84 22.28
C ASP A 269 -5.01 -3.69 21.40
N ILE A 270 -4.10 -2.91 20.76
CA ILE A 270 -4.49 -1.89 19.78
C ILE A 270 -5.18 -2.54 18.58
N MET A 271 -4.63 -3.62 18.02
CA MET A 271 -5.23 -4.34 16.89
C MET A 271 -6.59 -4.93 17.28
N LYS A 272 -6.68 -5.52 18.46
CA LYS A 272 -7.91 -6.07 19.01
C LYS A 272 -8.99 -5.01 19.15
N LYS A 273 -8.66 -3.87 19.78
CA LYS A 273 -9.59 -2.76 19.97
C LYS A 273 -10.09 -2.18 18.65
N TYR A 274 -9.20 -2.04 17.67
CA TYR A 274 -9.58 -1.62 16.32
C TYR A 274 -10.56 -2.60 15.67
N SER A 275 -10.31 -3.91 15.76
CA SER A 275 -11.18 -4.95 15.20
C SER A 275 -12.57 -4.92 15.83
N GLU A 276 -12.66 -4.75 17.16
CA GLU A 276 -13.91 -4.60 17.89
C GLU A 276 -14.71 -3.39 17.35
N LEU A 277 -14.05 -2.25 17.15
CA LEU A 277 -14.67 -1.02 16.62
C LEU A 277 -15.11 -1.16 15.16
N CYS A 278 -14.46 -2.04 14.39
CA CYS A 278 -14.88 -2.37 13.01
C CYS A 278 -16.00 -3.42 12.94
N GLY A 279 -16.57 -3.85 14.09
CA GLY A 279 -17.69 -4.81 14.15
C GLY A 279 -17.26 -6.27 13.98
N CYS A 280 -15.99 -6.60 14.19
CA CYS A 280 -15.46 -7.97 14.12
C CYS A 280 -15.49 -8.65 15.49
N ASP A 281 -16.52 -9.45 15.77
CA ASP A 281 -16.72 -10.09 17.07
C ASP A 281 -15.77 -11.26 17.37
N LYS A 282 -15.07 -11.81 16.38
CA LYS A 282 -14.30 -13.06 16.56
C LYS A 282 -12.90 -13.10 15.93
N GLU A 283 -12.54 -12.12 15.11
CA GLU A 283 -11.33 -12.22 14.29
C GLU A 283 -10.64 -10.87 14.17
N TYR A 284 -9.36 -10.87 14.48
CA TYR A 284 -8.59 -9.65 14.50
C TYR A 284 -8.05 -9.33 13.11
N MET A 285 -8.44 -8.18 12.56
CA MET A 285 -7.90 -7.60 11.34
C MET A 285 -6.73 -6.65 11.66
N LEU A 286 -5.96 -6.30 10.64
CA LEU A 286 -4.88 -5.33 10.78
C LEU A 286 -5.37 -3.90 10.60
N PRO A 287 -5.07 -2.99 11.54
CA PRO A 287 -5.39 -1.58 11.41
C PRO A 287 -4.67 -0.92 10.23
N ILE A 288 -5.42 -0.29 9.32
CA ILE A 288 -4.85 0.57 8.29
C ILE A 288 -4.41 1.89 8.96
N GLY A 289 -3.20 2.36 8.65
CA GLY A 289 -2.62 3.56 9.26
C GLY A 289 -1.85 3.29 10.56
N PHE A 290 -1.71 2.02 10.99
CA PHE A 290 -0.87 1.60 12.10
C PHE A 290 0.39 0.91 11.57
N LEU A 291 1.55 1.52 11.73
CA LEU A 291 2.79 1.06 11.08
C LEU A 291 3.21 -0.39 11.41
N PRO A 292 3.02 -0.92 12.65
CA PRO A 292 3.24 -2.33 12.94
C PRO A 292 2.47 -3.30 12.04
N SER A 293 1.28 -2.92 11.59
CA SER A 293 0.47 -3.74 10.66
C SER A 293 1.24 -4.13 9.40
N SER A 294 2.12 -3.25 8.91
CA SER A 294 2.93 -3.50 7.72
C SER A 294 3.95 -4.63 7.92
N ILE A 295 4.56 -4.70 9.10
CA ILE A 295 5.52 -5.77 9.44
C ILE A 295 4.78 -7.08 9.68
N ILE A 296 3.71 -7.02 10.46
CA ILE A 296 2.89 -8.18 10.82
C ILE A 296 2.30 -8.83 9.57
N SER A 297 1.75 -8.01 8.64
CA SER A 297 1.20 -8.50 7.38
C SER A 297 2.24 -9.21 6.51
N ASN A 298 3.44 -8.66 6.41
CA ASN A 298 4.52 -9.29 5.66
C ASN A 298 4.95 -10.62 6.27
N TYR A 299 5.13 -10.64 7.59
CA TYR A 299 5.58 -11.83 8.29
C TYR A 299 4.53 -12.96 8.29
N TYR A 300 3.25 -12.61 8.31
CA TYR A 300 2.14 -13.58 8.25
C TYR A 300 2.15 -14.44 6.97
N LEU A 301 2.63 -13.89 5.85
CA LEU A 301 2.72 -14.61 4.58
C LEU A 301 4.11 -15.25 4.32
N LYS A 302 5.03 -15.22 5.28
CA LYS A 302 6.41 -15.72 5.12
C LYS A 302 6.45 -17.17 4.59
N ASP A 303 5.65 -18.07 5.18
CA ASP A 303 5.61 -19.47 4.78
C ASP A 303 5.05 -19.66 3.36
N ILE A 304 4.17 -18.76 2.92
CA ILE A 304 3.64 -18.75 1.57
C ILE A 304 4.70 -18.27 0.58
N ASP A 305 5.46 -17.24 0.93
CA ASP A 305 6.58 -16.77 0.09
C ASP A 305 7.57 -17.90 -0.19
N GLU A 306 7.84 -18.73 0.82
CA GLU A 306 8.73 -19.89 0.67
C GLU A 306 8.12 -20.96 -0.28
N LYS A 307 6.83 -21.26 -0.16
CA LYS A 307 6.14 -22.20 -1.06
C LYS A 307 6.09 -21.67 -2.49
N MET A 308 5.76 -20.40 -2.67
CA MET A 308 5.70 -19.74 -3.99
C MET A 308 7.06 -19.74 -4.68
N SER A 309 8.13 -19.44 -3.95
CA SER A 309 9.51 -19.44 -4.48
C SER A 309 9.97 -20.85 -4.91
N LYS A 310 9.35 -21.92 -4.38
CA LYS A 310 9.64 -23.31 -4.71
C LYS A 310 8.60 -23.96 -5.64
N SER A 311 7.68 -23.17 -6.21
CA SER A 311 6.63 -23.67 -7.10
C SER A 311 7.23 -24.34 -8.34
N LYS A 312 6.55 -25.37 -8.86
CA LYS A 312 7.02 -26.13 -10.04
C LYS A 312 7.15 -25.22 -11.26
N GLY A 313 8.32 -25.24 -11.92
CA GLY A 313 8.61 -24.38 -13.06
C GLY A 313 8.77 -22.89 -12.71
N GLY A 314 8.66 -22.50 -11.43
CA GLY A 314 8.84 -21.13 -10.99
C GLY A 314 10.30 -20.66 -11.15
N VAL A 315 10.53 -19.64 -11.94
CA VAL A 315 11.84 -19.00 -12.14
C VAL A 315 11.99 -17.70 -11.36
N TYR A 316 10.86 -17.10 -11.00
CA TYR A 316 10.83 -15.92 -10.15
C TYR A 316 9.50 -15.84 -9.40
N TYR A 317 9.58 -15.43 -8.15
CA TYR A 317 8.46 -15.00 -7.33
C TYR A 317 8.82 -13.68 -6.65
N GLY A 318 7.87 -12.75 -6.58
CA GLY A 318 7.98 -11.51 -5.85
C GLY A 318 6.64 -11.06 -5.29
N ARG A 319 6.64 -10.51 -4.06
CA ARG A 319 5.44 -10.01 -3.40
C ARG A 319 5.60 -8.56 -2.95
N TYR A 320 4.58 -7.79 -3.22
CA TYR A 320 4.44 -6.42 -2.73
C TYR A 320 3.16 -6.33 -1.89
N VAL A 321 3.27 -6.50 -0.57
CA VAL A 321 2.15 -6.63 0.41
C VAL A 321 1.22 -7.79 0.04
N ASP A 322 0.14 -7.55 -0.65
CA ASP A 322 -0.88 -8.49 -1.14
C ASP A 322 -0.79 -8.80 -2.65
N ASP A 323 -0.06 -7.98 -3.39
CA ASP A 323 0.20 -8.19 -4.82
C ASP A 323 1.36 -9.18 -5.02
N MET A 324 1.14 -10.19 -5.87
CA MET A 324 2.12 -11.24 -6.14
C MET A 324 2.40 -11.37 -7.63
N ILE A 325 3.68 -11.49 -7.98
CA ILE A 325 4.14 -11.84 -9.33
C ILE A 325 4.82 -13.20 -9.27
N LEU A 326 4.38 -14.11 -10.12
CA LEU A 326 5.03 -15.41 -10.36
C LEU A 326 5.38 -15.53 -11.83
N VAL A 327 6.62 -15.88 -12.14
CA VAL A 327 7.09 -16.20 -13.49
C VAL A 327 7.37 -17.67 -13.56
N THR A 328 6.62 -18.38 -14.42
CA THR A 328 6.68 -19.84 -14.58
C THR A 328 7.18 -20.17 -15.98
N GLN A 329 8.27 -20.93 -16.06
CA GLN A 329 8.78 -21.48 -17.31
C GLN A 329 7.99 -22.73 -17.69
N ILE A 330 7.62 -22.83 -18.96
CA ILE A 330 6.94 -23.98 -19.56
C ILE A 330 7.95 -24.69 -20.46
N GLU A 331 8.28 -25.94 -20.11
CA GLU A 331 9.29 -26.71 -20.86
C GLU A 331 8.79 -27.23 -22.22
N ASN A 332 7.49 -27.54 -22.31
CA ASN A 332 6.81 -27.96 -23.57
C ASN A 332 5.87 -26.83 -24.03
N GLY A 333 6.44 -25.68 -24.41
CA GLY A 333 5.69 -24.51 -24.85
C GLY A 333 4.76 -24.82 -26.04
N ASP A 334 5.16 -25.73 -26.92
CA ASP A 334 4.38 -26.08 -28.11
C ASP A 334 3.06 -26.76 -27.77
N ASP A 335 3.00 -27.66 -26.78
CA ASP A 335 1.76 -28.29 -26.32
C ASP A 335 0.73 -27.27 -25.82
N LEU A 336 1.19 -26.27 -25.03
CA LEU A 336 0.29 -25.26 -24.52
C LEU A 336 -0.09 -24.24 -25.61
N LYS A 337 0.83 -23.93 -26.52
CA LYS A 337 0.57 -23.09 -27.71
C LYS A 337 -0.48 -23.74 -28.62
N GLU A 338 -0.37 -25.03 -28.89
CA GLU A 338 -1.35 -25.77 -29.66
C GLU A 338 -2.72 -25.77 -28.98
N ARG A 339 -2.76 -25.95 -27.66
CA ARG A 339 -4.01 -25.85 -26.89
C ARG A 339 -4.62 -24.45 -26.93
N ILE A 340 -3.80 -23.40 -26.87
CA ILE A 340 -4.29 -22.02 -27.03
C ILE A 340 -4.96 -21.82 -28.38
N LEU A 341 -4.36 -22.36 -29.43
CA LEU A 341 -4.91 -22.28 -30.80
C LEU A 341 -6.21 -23.07 -30.99
N ASN A 342 -6.34 -24.22 -30.32
CA ASN A 342 -7.49 -25.10 -30.46
C ASN A 342 -8.62 -24.83 -29.45
N GLU A 343 -8.28 -24.49 -28.20
CA GLU A 343 -9.21 -24.36 -27.06
C GLU A 343 -9.41 -22.91 -26.60
N GLY A 344 -8.54 -21.97 -27.07
CA GLY A 344 -8.53 -20.57 -26.65
C GLY A 344 -7.75 -20.32 -25.37
N ASN A 345 -7.64 -19.05 -25.00
CA ASN A 345 -6.80 -18.57 -23.88
C ASN A 345 -7.18 -19.14 -22.50
N GLN A 346 -8.39 -19.67 -22.33
CA GLN A 346 -8.84 -20.24 -21.05
C GLN A 346 -8.00 -21.45 -20.63
N CYS A 347 -7.35 -22.16 -21.55
CA CYS A 347 -6.46 -23.26 -21.23
C CYS A 347 -5.24 -22.83 -20.41
N VAL A 348 -4.72 -21.59 -20.59
CA VAL A 348 -3.63 -21.02 -19.80
C VAL A 348 -4.08 -20.81 -18.34
N CYS A 349 -5.27 -20.27 -18.16
CA CYS A 349 -5.86 -20.09 -16.84
C CYS A 349 -6.00 -21.43 -16.11
N ASN A 350 -6.57 -22.43 -16.77
CA ASN A 350 -6.76 -23.78 -16.21
C ASN A 350 -5.41 -24.45 -15.87
N TYR A 351 -4.41 -24.30 -16.74
CA TYR A 351 -3.06 -24.80 -16.50
C TYR A 351 -2.45 -24.20 -15.23
N MET A 352 -2.48 -22.86 -15.11
CA MET A 352 -1.87 -22.17 -13.97
C MET A 352 -2.61 -22.43 -12.67
N ILE A 353 -3.95 -22.45 -12.67
CA ILE A 353 -4.75 -22.81 -11.49
C ILE A 353 -4.36 -24.21 -11.01
N LYS A 354 -4.33 -25.20 -11.91
CA LYS A 354 -3.94 -26.57 -11.57
C LYS A 354 -2.52 -26.64 -10.99
N LEU A 355 -1.57 -25.91 -11.58
CA LEU A 355 -0.19 -25.84 -11.09
C LEU A 355 -0.11 -25.26 -9.68
N LEU A 356 -0.87 -24.21 -9.39
CA LEU A 356 -0.93 -23.57 -8.06
C LEU A 356 -1.61 -24.48 -7.02
N GLU A 357 -2.63 -25.26 -7.42
CA GLU A 357 -3.27 -26.28 -6.57
C GLU A 357 -2.30 -27.42 -6.26
N GLU A 358 -1.62 -27.98 -7.27
CA GLU A 358 -0.60 -29.02 -7.11
C GLU A 358 0.56 -28.57 -6.21
N SER A 359 0.94 -27.30 -6.29
CA SER A 359 1.97 -26.66 -5.45
C SER A 359 1.48 -26.34 -4.05
N LYS A 360 0.24 -26.64 -3.69
CA LYS A 360 -0.40 -26.33 -2.40
C LYS A 360 -0.32 -24.84 -2.04
N ILE A 361 -0.54 -24.00 -3.02
CA ILE A 361 -0.59 -22.54 -2.87
C ILE A 361 -2.06 -22.10 -2.87
N LEU A 362 -2.87 -22.72 -3.72
CA LEU A 362 -4.26 -22.36 -3.95
C LEU A 362 -5.16 -23.54 -3.59
N GLU A 363 -6.27 -23.26 -2.92
CA GLU A 363 -7.35 -24.20 -2.66
C GLU A 363 -8.63 -23.66 -3.30
N ASN A 364 -9.34 -24.54 -4.01
CA ASN A 364 -10.64 -24.23 -4.58
C ASN A 364 -11.72 -24.57 -3.57
N ASP A 365 -12.51 -23.61 -3.16
CA ASP A 365 -13.69 -23.78 -2.33
C ASP A 365 -14.96 -23.39 -3.10
N ASN A 366 -16.15 -23.65 -2.52
CA ASN A 366 -17.43 -23.34 -3.18
C ASN A 366 -17.62 -21.86 -3.51
N ASP A 367 -16.84 -20.97 -2.86
CA ASP A 367 -16.93 -19.51 -2.99
C ASP A 367 -15.78 -18.91 -3.83
N GLY A 368 -14.86 -19.73 -4.35
CA GLY A 368 -13.73 -19.28 -5.17
C GLY A 368 -12.40 -19.89 -4.77
N TYR A 369 -11.32 -19.13 -4.94
CA TYR A 369 -9.96 -19.56 -4.63
C TYR A 369 -9.44 -18.90 -3.36
N SER A 370 -9.02 -19.73 -2.40
CA SER A 370 -8.38 -19.29 -1.16
C SER A 370 -6.89 -19.64 -1.13
N LEU A 371 -6.13 -18.93 -0.33
CA LEU A 371 -4.74 -19.22 -0.07
C LEU A 371 -4.65 -20.49 0.82
N SER A 372 -3.88 -21.48 0.39
CA SER A 372 -3.81 -22.77 1.09
C SER A 372 -3.38 -22.63 2.54
N GLY A 373 -4.20 -23.15 3.44
CA GLY A 373 -4.04 -23.02 4.89
C GLY A 373 -4.59 -21.71 5.48
N PHE A 374 -5.24 -20.85 4.67
CA PHE A 374 -5.83 -19.57 5.07
C PHE A 374 -7.20 -19.38 4.44
N SER A 375 -8.22 -20.06 4.94
CA SER A 375 -9.57 -20.13 4.32
C SER A 375 -10.23 -18.75 4.08
N LYS A 376 -9.83 -17.70 4.82
CA LYS A 376 -10.35 -16.34 4.67
C LYS A 376 -9.57 -15.48 3.69
N LEU A 377 -8.31 -15.84 3.41
CA LEU A 377 -7.53 -15.11 2.42
C LEU A 377 -7.90 -15.60 1.02
N LYS A 378 -8.89 -14.94 0.44
CA LYS A 378 -9.39 -15.24 -0.90
C LYS A 378 -8.66 -14.42 -1.95
N PHE A 379 -8.34 -15.07 -3.05
CA PHE A 379 -7.84 -14.38 -4.24
C PHE A 379 -8.99 -13.70 -4.99
N GLN A 380 -8.75 -12.49 -5.47
CA GLN A 380 -9.71 -11.78 -6.30
C GLN A 380 -9.61 -12.27 -7.75
N LYS A 381 -10.44 -13.27 -8.12
CA LYS A 381 -10.42 -13.92 -9.45
C LYS A 381 -10.48 -12.92 -10.61
N SER A 382 -11.24 -11.85 -10.49
CA SER A 382 -11.34 -10.79 -11.52
C SER A 382 -10.03 -10.03 -11.75
N LYS A 383 -9.10 -10.09 -10.79
CA LYS A 383 -7.77 -9.46 -10.87
C LYS A 383 -6.67 -10.42 -11.30
N PHE A 384 -6.94 -11.71 -11.46
CA PHE A 384 -5.94 -12.61 -12.01
C PHE A 384 -5.56 -12.15 -13.41
N ARG A 385 -4.28 -12.10 -13.69
CA ARG A 385 -3.73 -11.83 -15.01
C ARG A 385 -2.67 -12.89 -15.31
N PHE A 386 -2.86 -13.57 -16.44
CA PHE A 386 -1.93 -14.55 -16.96
C PHE A 386 -1.47 -14.08 -18.33
N PHE A 387 -0.19 -13.79 -18.47
CA PHE A 387 0.42 -13.40 -19.73
C PHE A 387 1.24 -14.60 -20.21
N TYR A 388 0.72 -15.32 -21.22
CA TYR A 388 1.49 -16.33 -21.92
C TYR A 388 2.36 -15.64 -22.96
N ILE A 389 3.66 -15.90 -22.91
CA ILE A 389 4.66 -15.22 -23.73
C ILE A 389 5.54 -16.29 -24.36
N ASP A 390 5.50 -16.36 -25.68
CA ASP A 390 6.39 -17.22 -26.46
C ASP A 390 7.41 -16.38 -27.22
N LYS A 391 8.38 -17.05 -27.85
CA LYS A 391 9.49 -16.43 -28.59
C LYS A 391 9.02 -15.55 -29.74
N ASP A 392 7.92 -15.91 -30.41
CA ASP A 392 7.49 -15.26 -31.66
C ASP A 392 6.76 -13.92 -31.43
N GLY A 393 6.04 -13.77 -30.30
CA GLY A 393 5.26 -12.59 -29.97
C GLY A 393 5.82 -11.71 -28.85
N TYR A 394 6.96 -12.06 -28.35
CA TYR A 394 7.51 -11.62 -27.09
C TYR A 394 7.80 -10.12 -26.94
N SER A 395 8.58 -9.55 -27.87
CA SER A 395 9.09 -8.17 -27.68
C SER A 395 7.97 -7.14 -27.55
N THR A 396 6.92 -7.30 -28.32
CA THR A 396 5.82 -6.36 -28.40
C THR A 396 4.99 -6.26 -27.12
N ILE A 397 4.77 -7.39 -26.43
CA ILE A 397 3.94 -7.38 -25.19
C ILE A 397 4.70 -6.78 -24.02
N ILE A 398 5.95 -7.20 -23.79
CA ILE A 398 6.74 -6.69 -22.66
C ILE A 398 7.14 -5.24 -22.88
N GLU A 399 7.58 -4.88 -24.08
CA GLU A 399 7.88 -3.49 -24.43
C GLU A 399 6.66 -2.58 -24.22
N LYS A 400 5.47 -3.05 -24.64
CA LYS A 400 4.23 -2.31 -24.43
C LYS A 400 3.88 -2.15 -22.96
N ILE A 401 3.99 -3.23 -22.17
CA ILE A 401 3.79 -3.16 -20.71
C ILE A 401 4.78 -2.18 -20.08
N GLN A 402 6.06 -2.24 -20.46
CA GLN A 402 7.09 -1.32 -19.94
C GLN A 402 6.82 0.13 -20.33
N ASP A 403 6.44 0.39 -21.59
CA ASP A 403 6.11 1.71 -22.10
C ASP A 403 4.89 2.32 -21.38
N ASP A 404 3.81 1.54 -21.23
CA ASP A 404 2.61 1.98 -20.53
C ASP A 404 2.88 2.25 -19.03
N ILE A 405 3.76 1.47 -18.42
CA ILE A 405 4.22 1.68 -17.06
C ILE A 405 5.03 2.97 -16.93
N CYS A 406 6.00 3.19 -17.84
CA CYS A 406 6.81 4.42 -17.86
C CYS A 406 5.94 5.66 -18.05
N LYS A 407 4.94 5.60 -18.93
CA LYS A 407 4.01 6.70 -19.17
C LYS A 407 3.11 7.00 -17.99
N ASN A 408 2.71 5.97 -17.23
CA ASN A 408 1.80 6.10 -16.08
C ASN A 408 2.55 6.31 -14.75
N SER A 409 3.88 6.22 -14.70
CA SER A 409 4.64 6.52 -13.48
C SER A 409 4.74 8.03 -13.30
N SER A 410 3.88 8.57 -12.43
CA SER A 410 3.74 10.01 -12.19
C SER A 410 4.96 10.68 -11.53
N GLU A 411 5.93 9.91 -11.03
CA GLU A 411 6.93 10.45 -10.09
C GLU A 411 8.24 10.93 -10.74
N PHE A 412 8.54 10.60 -12.00
CA PHE A 412 9.84 10.91 -12.60
C PHE A 412 9.85 11.97 -13.71
N ASN A 413 8.72 12.46 -14.18
CA ASN A 413 8.68 13.52 -15.19
C ASN A 413 8.46 14.89 -14.54
N TYR A 414 9.27 15.24 -13.54
CA TYR A 414 9.18 16.54 -12.86
C TYR A 414 9.82 17.71 -13.61
N ILE A 415 10.55 17.45 -14.69
CA ILE A 415 11.08 18.53 -15.53
C ILE A 415 10.03 18.82 -16.61
N PRO A 416 9.32 19.96 -16.54
CA PRO A 416 8.35 20.29 -17.57
C PRO A 416 9.09 20.60 -18.88
N GLU A 417 8.73 19.89 -19.91
CA GLU A 417 9.22 20.18 -21.28
C GLU A 417 8.58 21.45 -21.85
N THR A 418 7.48 21.91 -21.29
CA THR A 418 6.71 23.06 -21.75
C THR A 418 6.30 23.96 -20.58
N ALA A 419 6.00 25.22 -20.90
CA ALA A 419 5.49 26.23 -19.98
C ALA A 419 4.19 25.79 -19.28
N ILE A 420 3.81 26.52 -18.24
CA ILE A 420 2.57 26.32 -17.48
C ILE A 420 1.39 26.36 -18.45
N GLU A 421 0.74 25.25 -18.62
CA GLU A 421 -0.42 25.12 -19.48
C GLU A 421 -1.69 24.94 -18.65
N GLU A 422 -2.82 25.26 -19.25
CA GLU A 422 -4.16 24.92 -18.76
C GLU A 422 -4.23 23.41 -18.44
N LEU A 423 -5.22 23.01 -17.65
CA LEU A 423 -5.47 21.58 -17.37
C LEU A 423 -5.45 20.80 -18.68
N ASP A 424 -4.48 19.90 -18.80
CA ASP A 424 -4.29 19.07 -19.96
C ASP A 424 -5.53 18.19 -20.20
N THR A 425 -5.98 18.09 -21.45
CA THR A 425 -7.08 17.18 -21.84
C THR A 425 -6.78 15.72 -21.50
N ASP A 426 -5.51 15.37 -21.28
CA ASP A 426 -5.06 14.04 -20.86
C ASP A 426 -5.55 13.62 -19.46
N ILE A 427 -6.04 14.55 -18.65
CA ILE A 427 -6.71 14.25 -17.37
C ILE A 427 -7.97 13.41 -17.59
N LEU A 428 -8.63 13.55 -18.74
CA LEU A 428 -9.81 12.77 -19.08
C LEU A 428 -9.42 11.48 -19.80
N LYS A 429 -9.70 10.34 -19.17
CA LYS A 429 -9.60 9.02 -19.79
C LYS A 429 -10.95 8.59 -20.34
N PHE A 430 -10.94 8.18 -21.60
CA PHE A 430 -12.08 7.54 -22.24
C PHE A 430 -11.86 6.02 -22.30
N GLU A 431 -12.77 5.27 -21.71
CA GLU A 431 -12.86 3.83 -21.95
C GLU A 431 -13.46 3.64 -23.34
N ARG A 432 -12.77 2.93 -24.24
CA ARG A 432 -13.15 2.78 -25.65
C ARG A 432 -13.27 1.31 -26.01
N GLU A 433 -14.29 1.01 -26.83
CA GLU A 433 -14.34 -0.24 -27.57
C GLU A 433 -13.50 -0.18 -28.84
N ASP A 434 -13.04 -1.31 -29.30
CA ASP A 434 -12.23 -1.40 -30.53
C ASP A 434 -13.15 -1.34 -31.78
N THR A 435 -13.55 -0.12 -32.14
CA THR A 435 -14.37 0.16 -33.32
C THR A 435 -13.71 1.21 -34.22
N VAL A 436 -13.99 1.16 -35.52
CA VAL A 436 -13.48 2.10 -36.51
C VAL A 436 -13.95 3.54 -36.23
N ASN A 437 -15.15 3.71 -35.68
CA ASN A 437 -15.69 5.00 -35.30
C ASN A 437 -15.24 5.39 -33.87
N LYS A 438 -14.20 6.21 -33.78
CA LYS A 438 -13.58 6.62 -32.51
C LYS A 438 -14.53 7.34 -31.55
N ILE A 439 -15.57 8.02 -32.02
CA ILE A 439 -16.56 8.70 -31.17
C ILE A 439 -17.55 7.67 -30.59
N ARG A 440 -18.05 6.78 -31.44
CA ARG A 440 -18.98 5.71 -31.03
C ARG A 440 -18.32 4.70 -30.10
N ALA A 441 -17.01 4.59 -30.15
CA ALA A 441 -16.21 3.70 -29.30
C ALA A 441 -16.15 4.14 -27.83
N ILE A 442 -16.50 5.38 -27.50
CA ILE A 442 -16.38 5.91 -26.13
C ILE A 442 -17.55 5.40 -25.30
N ASN A 443 -17.24 4.59 -24.27
CA ASN A 443 -18.25 4.04 -23.36
C ASN A 443 -18.33 4.82 -22.05
N LYS A 444 -17.22 5.39 -21.60
CA LYS A 444 -17.16 6.09 -20.32
C LYS A 444 -16.06 7.15 -20.34
N SER A 445 -16.30 8.23 -19.59
CA SER A 445 -15.31 9.26 -19.29
C SER A 445 -15.00 9.24 -17.80
N THR A 446 -13.71 9.19 -17.44
CA THR A 446 -13.23 9.22 -16.05
C THR A 446 -12.05 10.17 -15.92
N ILE A 447 -11.85 10.70 -14.71
CA ILE A 447 -10.66 11.51 -14.40
C ILE A 447 -9.49 10.59 -14.05
N ASP A 448 -8.36 10.79 -14.73
CA ASP A 448 -7.12 10.12 -14.38
C ASP A 448 -6.47 10.79 -13.18
N LYS A 449 -6.60 10.16 -12.02
CA LYS A 449 -6.04 10.62 -10.75
C LYS A 449 -4.53 10.84 -10.80
N TYR A 450 -3.80 10.00 -11.51
CA TYR A 450 -2.33 10.09 -11.61
C TYR A 450 -1.92 11.31 -12.44
N THR A 451 -2.54 11.50 -13.60
CA THR A 451 -2.31 12.68 -14.45
C THR A 451 -2.72 13.96 -13.73
N LEU A 452 -3.86 13.97 -13.02
CA LEU A 452 -4.29 15.11 -12.19
C LEU A 452 -3.25 15.45 -11.12
N SER A 453 -2.78 14.44 -10.37
CA SER A 453 -1.75 14.61 -9.34
C SER A 453 -0.45 15.19 -9.91
N LYS A 454 0.00 14.67 -11.05
CA LYS A 454 1.19 15.13 -11.76
C LYS A 454 1.04 16.59 -12.22
N THR A 455 -0.10 16.94 -12.79
CA THR A 455 -0.38 18.29 -13.27
C THR A 455 -0.42 19.31 -12.11
N ILE A 456 -1.06 18.96 -11.00
CA ILE A 456 -1.03 19.80 -9.78
C ILE A 456 0.41 19.97 -9.27
N GLY A 457 1.18 18.90 -9.17
CA GLY A 457 2.57 18.94 -8.72
C GLY A 457 3.45 19.80 -9.63
N LYS A 458 3.30 19.68 -10.96
CA LYS A 458 3.98 20.50 -11.95
C LYS A 458 3.66 21.99 -11.75
N ASN A 459 2.39 22.33 -11.61
CA ASN A 459 1.97 23.72 -11.41
C ASN A 459 2.45 24.30 -10.06
N ILE A 460 2.50 23.51 -8.99
CA ILE A 460 3.11 23.94 -7.72
C ILE A 460 4.59 24.28 -7.93
N MET A 461 5.35 23.45 -8.63
CA MET A 461 6.78 23.72 -8.89
C MET A 461 6.99 24.96 -9.75
N MET A 462 6.12 25.17 -10.72
CA MET A 462 6.21 26.28 -11.69
C MET A 462 5.59 27.58 -11.18
N SER A 463 4.91 27.57 -10.01
CA SER A 463 4.23 28.77 -9.46
C SER A 463 5.12 30.00 -9.33
N LYS A 464 6.41 29.80 -9.07
CA LYS A 464 7.40 30.91 -8.95
C LYS A 464 7.71 31.59 -10.28
N PHE A 465 7.37 30.95 -11.39
CA PHE A 465 7.68 31.43 -12.75
C PHE A 465 6.39 31.75 -13.54
N ALA A 466 5.22 31.49 -12.94
CA ALA A 466 3.93 31.74 -13.54
C ALA A 466 3.58 33.23 -13.48
N GLU A 467 2.95 33.72 -14.51
CA GLU A 467 2.22 34.98 -14.45
C GLU A 467 0.93 34.78 -13.64
N ASP A 468 0.49 35.80 -12.90
CA ASP A 468 -0.69 35.72 -12.01
C ASP A 468 -1.94 35.22 -12.74
N ASP A 469 -2.17 35.67 -13.98
CA ASP A 469 -3.31 35.24 -14.81
C ASP A 469 -3.31 33.74 -15.12
N THR A 470 -2.12 33.15 -15.28
CA THR A 470 -1.99 31.71 -15.61
C THR A 470 -2.29 30.86 -14.38
N ALA A 471 -1.84 31.30 -13.22
CA ALA A 471 -2.11 30.63 -11.96
C ALA A 471 -3.61 30.63 -11.63
N GLU A 472 -4.31 31.74 -11.86
CA GLU A 472 -5.74 31.87 -11.65
C GLU A 472 -6.54 31.01 -12.64
N LYS A 473 -6.14 30.96 -13.92
CA LYS A 473 -6.79 30.11 -14.94
C LYS A 473 -6.72 28.63 -14.55
N PHE A 474 -5.54 28.14 -14.12
CA PHE A 474 -5.41 26.77 -13.67
C PHE A 474 -6.25 26.49 -12.42
N ALA A 475 -6.29 27.40 -11.44
CA ALA A 475 -7.15 27.27 -10.27
C ALA A 475 -8.63 27.13 -10.65
N LYS A 476 -9.13 27.97 -11.56
CA LYS A 476 -10.53 27.90 -12.06
C LYS A 476 -10.79 26.60 -12.82
N SER A 477 -9.82 26.10 -13.57
CA SER A 477 -9.95 24.81 -14.27
C SER A 477 -10.04 23.65 -13.28
N LEU A 478 -9.26 23.66 -12.17
CA LEU A 478 -9.40 22.68 -11.09
C LEU A 478 -10.78 22.70 -10.45
N GLU A 479 -11.35 23.89 -10.23
CA GLU A 479 -12.70 24.04 -9.67
C GLU A 479 -13.78 23.42 -10.57
N GLN A 480 -13.64 23.52 -11.88
CA GLN A 480 -14.55 22.92 -12.85
C GLN A 480 -14.50 21.38 -12.86
N VAL A 481 -13.33 20.81 -12.65
CA VAL A 481 -13.12 19.35 -12.66
C VAL A 481 -13.51 18.70 -11.35
N LEU A 482 -13.34 19.39 -10.22
CA LEU A 482 -13.56 18.87 -8.88
C LEU A 482 -15.02 19.01 -8.44
N ASN A 483 -15.91 18.19 -9.00
CA ASN A 483 -17.28 18.03 -8.51
C ASN A 483 -17.36 17.19 -7.23
N HIS A 484 -18.56 16.99 -6.67
CA HIS A 484 -18.77 16.25 -5.41
C HIS A 484 -18.13 14.87 -5.39
N LYS A 485 -18.27 14.09 -6.47
CA LYS A 485 -17.69 12.76 -6.60
C LYS A 485 -16.18 12.82 -6.65
N GLU A 486 -15.65 13.70 -7.51
CA GLU A 486 -14.21 13.80 -7.75
C GLU A 486 -13.45 14.35 -6.53
N ILE A 487 -14.04 15.29 -5.81
CA ILE A 487 -13.47 15.79 -4.55
C ILE A 487 -13.31 14.66 -3.55
N LEU A 488 -14.35 13.85 -3.31
CA LEU A 488 -14.28 12.73 -2.36
C LEU A 488 -13.37 11.60 -2.84
N SER A 489 -13.42 11.25 -4.14
CA SER A 489 -12.56 10.21 -4.72
C SER A 489 -11.07 10.57 -4.66
N ASN A 490 -10.75 11.86 -4.71
CA ASN A 490 -9.40 12.39 -4.75
C ASN A 490 -8.98 13.06 -3.42
N TYR A 491 -9.49 12.60 -2.27
CA TYR A 491 -9.17 13.18 -0.95
C TYR A 491 -7.66 13.29 -0.68
N THR A 492 -6.84 12.39 -1.21
CA THR A 492 -5.37 12.43 -1.08
C THR A 492 -4.72 13.62 -1.79
N LEU A 493 -5.45 14.29 -2.67
CA LEU A 493 -4.98 15.49 -3.39
C LEU A 493 -5.39 16.81 -2.71
N TRP A 494 -6.29 16.80 -1.70
CA TRP A 494 -6.76 18.02 -1.03
C TRP A 494 -5.61 18.89 -0.54
N GLU A 495 -4.62 18.29 0.11
CA GLU A 495 -3.44 19.01 0.58
C GLU A 495 -2.65 19.64 -0.58
N SER A 496 -2.46 18.92 -1.68
CA SER A 496 -1.73 19.44 -2.83
C SER A 496 -2.48 20.58 -3.51
N ILE A 497 -3.81 20.48 -3.61
CA ILE A 497 -4.67 21.54 -4.15
C ILE A 497 -4.64 22.77 -3.23
N LEU A 498 -4.76 22.56 -1.92
CA LEU A 498 -4.66 23.64 -0.94
C LEU A 498 -3.31 24.34 -1.01
N ASN A 499 -2.20 23.57 -1.08
CA ASN A 499 -0.86 24.12 -1.22
C ASN A 499 -0.71 24.95 -2.49
N TYR A 500 -1.30 24.50 -3.60
CA TYR A 500 -1.32 25.27 -4.84
C TYR A 500 -2.01 26.64 -4.65
N TYR A 501 -3.18 26.67 -4.01
CA TYR A 501 -3.92 27.91 -3.76
C TYR A 501 -3.16 28.83 -2.79
N VAL A 502 -2.55 28.28 -1.76
CA VAL A 502 -1.76 29.06 -0.78
C VAL A 502 -0.51 29.67 -1.44
N ILE A 503 0.25 28.89 -2.23
CA ILE A 503 1.48 29.35 -2.88
C ILE A 503 1.17 30.49 -3.88
N ASN A 504 0.03 30.42 -4.57
CA ASN A 504 -0.39 31.43 -5.54
C ASN A 504 -1.27 32.53 -4.91
N ASN A 505 -1.40 32.55 -3.58
CA ASN A 505 -2.23 33.51 -2.84
C ASN A 505 -3.70 33.59 -3.34
N TYR A 506 -4.24 32.49 -3.84
CA TYR A 506 -5.60 32.39 -4.37
C TYR A 506 -6.60 32.04 -3.26
N VAL A 507 -7.03 33.06 -2.50
CA VAL A 507 -7.90 32.92 -1.33
C VAL A 507 -9.27 32.37 -1.68
N GLU A 508 -9.83 32.74 -2.84
CA GLU A 508 -11.12 32.27 -3.33
C GLU A 508 -11.11 30.75 -3.54
N GLY A 509 -10.01 30.19 -4.05
CA GLY A 509 -9.83 28.74 -4.20
C GLY A 509 -9.81 28.01 -2.86
N ILE A 510 -9.19 28.58 -1.81
CA ILE A 510 -9.20 28.00 -0.46
C ILE A 510 -10.64 27.92 0.06
N ILE A 511 -11.40 29.01 -0.09
CA ILE A 511 -12.81 29.06 0.31
C ILE A 511 -13.65 28.08 -0.51
N TYR A 512 -13.42 28.02 -1.83
CA TYR A 512 -14.08 27.08 -2.72
C TYR A 512 -13.84 25.63 -2.28
N LEU A 513 -12.59 25.22 -2.11
CA LEU A 513 -12.23 23.86 -1.73
C LEU A 513 -12.92 23.44 -0.42
N SER A 514 -12.86 24.28 0.59
CA SER A 514 -13.47 24.01 1.90
C SER A 514 -14.98 23.83 1.78
N ARG A 515 -15.65 24.71 1.01
CA ARG A 515 -17.11 24.61 0.75
C ARG A 515 -17.47 23.38 -0.07
N ALA A 516 -16.67 23.06 -1.07
CA ALA A 516 -16.89 21.94 -1.96
C ALA A 516 -16.75 20.61 -1.21
N ILE A 517 -15.73 20.46 -0.34
CA ILE A 517 -15.54 19.30 0.53
C ILE A 517 -16.75 19.17 1.49
N SER A 518 -17.11 20.25 2.19
CA SER A 518 -18.24 20.24 3.12
C SER A 518 -19.56 19.92 2.44
N SER A 519 -19.78 20.45 1.23
CA SER A 519 -20.97 20.17 0.43
C SER A 519 -21.02 18.71 -0.02
N ALA A 520 -19.91 18.18 -0.53
CA ALA A 520 -19.82 16.79 -0.97
C ALA A 520 -20.10 15.80 0.16
N ILE A 521 -19.57 16.06 1.36
CA ILE A 521 -19.85 15.26 2.56
C ILE A 521 -21.33 15.32 2.96
N LYS A 522 -21.96 16.49 2.86
CA LYS A 522 -23.39 16.65 3.19
C LYS A 522 -24.33 15.91 2.24
N HIS A 523 -23.93 15.75 0.98
CA HIS A 523 -24.73 15.08 -0.05
C HIS A 523 -24.43 13.58 -0.18
N MET A 524 -23.68 13.00 0.77
CA MET A 524 -23.56 11.54 0.84
C MET A 524 -24.93 10.92 1.17
N ASP A 525 -25.32 9.90 0.39
CA ASP A 525 -26.59 9.23 0.52
C ASP A 525 -26.74 8.52 1.88
N GLU A 526 -27.75 8.88 2.64
CA GLU A 526 -28.04 8.34 3.98
C GLU A 526 -28.83 7.02 3.92
N GLU A 527 -29.51 6.70 2.80
CA GLU A 527 -30.39 5.54 2.74
C GLU A 527 -29.68 4.18 2.82
N LYS A 528 -28.41 4.10 2.41
CA LYS A 528 -27.61 2.87 2.56
C LYS A 528 -27.04 2.66 3.96
N ASN A 529 -27.31 3.55 4.88
CA ASN A 529 -26.83 3.58 6.25
C ASN A 529 -27.57 2.65 7.23
N LYS A 530 -27.97 1.46 6.82
CA LYS A 530 -28.56 0.50 7.77
C LYS A 530 -27.57 -0.05 8.81
N SER A 531 -26.28 0.25 8.70
CA SER A 531 -25.23 -0.23 9.62
C SER A 531 -24.78 0.80 10.68
N GLY A 532 -25.29 2.02 10.69
CA GLY A 532 -24.88 3.07 11.65
C GLY A 532 -23.49 3.70 11.40
N GLU A 533 -22.67 3.10 10.54
CA GLU A 533 -21.28 3.52 10.28
C GLU A 533 -21.17 4.87 9.55
N TYR A 534 -22.10 5.16 8.67
CA TYR A 534 -22.10 6.39 7.86
C TYR A 534 -22.47 7.66 8.63
N THR A 535 -23.34 7.56 9.61
CA THR A 535 -23.75 8.71 10.44
C THR A 535 -22.56 9.23 11.25
N TYR A 536 -21.71 8.32 11.66
CA TYR A 536 -20.47 8.64 12.39
C TYR A 536 -19.43 9.32 11.50
N LEU A 537 -19.30 8.89 10.24
CA LEU A 537 -18.47 9.53 9.22
C LEU A 537 -18.85 10.98 8.97
N LYS A 538 -20.16 11.23 8.78
CA LYS A 538 -20.70 12.55 8.46
C LYS A 538 -20.43 13.56 9.57
N SER A 539 -20.58 13.16 10.82
CA SER A 539 -20.35 14.04 11.96
C SER A 539 -18.87 14.38 12.17
N ARG A 540 -17.96 13.40 12.05
CA ARG A 540 -16.53 13.63 12.30
C ARG A 540 -15.74 14.23 11.13
N GLN A 541 -16.10 13.96 9.89
CA GLN A 541 -15.46 14.63 8.75
C GLN A 541 -15.82 16.12 8.70
N ILE A 542 -16.99 16.51 9.18
CA ILE A 542 -17.39 17.92 9.31
C ILE A 542 -16.61 18.61 10.46
N GLU A 543 -16.28 17.91 11.52
CA GLU A 543 -15.48 18.44 12.64
C GLU A 543 -13.99 18.60 12.30
N ASN A 544 -13.49 17.88 11.29
CA ASN A 544 -12.08 17.88 10.87
C ASN A 544 -11.79 18.74 9.63
N VAL A 545 -12.77 19.43 9.03
CA VAL A 545 -12.63 20.41 7.95
C VAL A 545 -12.79 21.81 8.49
#